data_d91f393e6e6f78c44ac7ee89d5aa4b78
#
_entry.id   d91f393e6e6f78c44ac7ee89d5aa4b78
#
_cell.length_a   1.000
_cell.length_b   1.000
_cell.length_c   1.000
_cell.angle_alpha   90.00
_cell.angle_beta   90.00
_cell.angle_gamma   90.00
#
_symmetry.space_group_name_H-M   'P 1'
#
loop_
_entity.id
_entity.type
_entity.pdbx_description
1 polymer ?
#
loop_
_entity_poly.entity_id
_entity_poly.type
_entity_poly.pdbx_seq_one_letter_code
_entity_poly.pdbx_strand_id
1 'polypeptide(L)'
;MFVGTYRLHFYWQLLLLTMLVPTPFFTSCEKDDSPASPPTIKLLNQSGSISKDTLVGFGELMKFTIEANKGGDNLTNLIAIRNGIGLIQQRVLDTSMNIANFTVNKSFTKSPVDIEYWTFVIRDKDRLSDSVSVVITRDTTADFGPVRFIESVEMCAQNLGAPGSFFSIELGVYDLNVALENQEETELLYYYYGEDENVIASPGANVESGVFEGDLQDWTTRLTTRFYEINLTAEDFYAIENDSILVATYPEGEGKRKAKNLIPGKTFSFKTQDSKFGIFRVIEVVGQDAGTITFDIQVQDKSL
;
A
#
# COMPACT_ATOMS: atom_id res chain seq x y z
N MET A 1 12.10 -94.77 -0.80
CA MET A 1 13.45 -95.25 -0.34
C MET A 1 13.87 -94.26 0.75
N PHE A 2 13.92 -94.83 1.99
CA PHE A 2 14.56 -94.32 3.21
C PHE A 2 14.32 -92.82 3.65
N VAL A 3 13.55 -92.58 4.63
CA VAL A 3 13.69 -92.74 6.14
C VAL A 3 14.74 -91.79 6.70
N GLY A 4 14.30 -90.99 7.64
CA GLY A 4 15.18 -90.24 8.53
C GLY A 4 14.44 -89.32 9.49
N THR A 5 13.68 -89.86 10.45
CA THR A 5 13.24 -89.24 11.70
C THR A 5 14.45 -88.99 12.58
N TYR A 6 14.61 -87.82 13.20
CA TYR A 6 15.25 -87.60 14.51
C TYR A 6 14.83 -86.23 15.05
N ARG A 7 13.89 -86.27 16.01
CA ARG A 7 13.97 -86.02 17.46
C ARG A 7 14.06 -84.54 17.88
N LEU A 8 12.92 -84.06 18.28
CA LEU A 8 12.66 -83.25 19.45
C LEU A 8 13.56 -83.65 20.65
N HIS A 9 14.19 -82.67 21.22
CA HIS A 9 14.54 -82.55 22.68
C HIS A 9 15.80 -81.67 22.77
N PHE A 10 15.66 -80.37 22.83
CA PHE A 10 16.74 -79.50 23.35
C PHE A 10 16.38 -78.01 23.38
N TYR A 11 15.15 -77.63 23.66
CA TYR A 11 14.78 -76.21 23.75
C TYR A 11 14.01 -75.81 25.01
N TRP A 12 14.25 -76.43 26.13
CA TRP A 12 13.54 -76.06 27.33
C TRP A 12 14.44 -75.58 28.49
N GLN A 13 15.68 -75.19 28.24
CA GLN A 13 16.55 -74.62 29.26
C GLN A 13 17.15 -73.26 28.88
N LEU A 14 16.66 -72.57 27.84
CA LEU A 14 17.17 -71.25 27.48
C LEU A 14 16.11 -70.13 27.62
N LEU A 15 15.08 -70.34 28.46
CA LEU A 15 13.93 -69.41 28.60
C LEU A 15 13.87 -68.78 29.99
N LEU A 16 14.97 -68.61 30.68
CA LEU A 16 14.96 -68.03 32.06
C LEU A 16 16.11 -67.03 32.33
N LEU A 17 16.73 -66.46 31.29
CA LEU A 17 17.82 -65.51 31.52
C LEU A 17 17.76 -64.26 30.58
N THR A 18 16.56 -63.78 30.22
CA THR A 18 16.41 -62.53 29.50
C THR A 18 15.24 -61.73 29.98
N MET A 19 15.20 -61.41 31.25
CA MET A 19 14.24 -60.45 31.80
C MET A 19 14.93 -59.49 32.78
N LEU A 20 15.86 -58.69 32.27
CA LEU A 20 16.30 -57.46 32.89
C LEU A 20 16.77 -56.49 31.80
N VAL A 21 15.84 -56.10 30.89
CA VAL A 21 16.04 -54.92 30.06
C VAL A 21 15.51 -53.74 30.88
N PRO A 22 16.36 -52.75 31.25
CA PRO A 22 15.86 -51.53 31.82
C PRO A 22 15.02 -50.82 30.75
N THR A 23 13.73 -50.77 30.97
CA THR A 23 12.83 -49.91 30.20
C THR A 23 13.33 -48.48 30.30
N PRO A 24 13.76 -47.81 29.20
CA PRO A 24 13.96 -46.38 29.26
C PRO A 24 12.60 -45.74 29.56
N PHE A 25 12.49 -45.09 30.71
CA PHE A 25 11.42 -44.14 30.94
C PHE A 25 11.57 -43.04 29.90
N PHE A 26 10.84 -43.16 28.78
CA PHE A 26 10.54 -42.00 27.97
C PHE A 26 9.66 -41.11 28.82
N THR A 27 10.27 -40.17 29.56
CA THR A 27 9.57 -39.00 30.01
C THR A 27 9.15 -38.27 28.73
N SER A 28 7.97 -38.59 28.23
CA SER A 28 7.24 -37.72 27.34
C SER A 28 7.17 -36.39 28.06
N CYS A 29 7.94 -35.38 27.60
CA CYS A 29 7.58 -34.00 27.84
C CYS A 29 6.17 -33.86 27.25
N GLU A 30 5.14 -33.95 28.07
CA GLU A 30 3.86 -33.38 27.73
C GLU A 30 4.13 -31.91 27.46
N LYS A 31 4.27 -31.58 26.21
CA LYS A 31 4.09 -30.22 25.77
C LYS A 31 2.69 -29.86 26.27
N ASP A 32 2.62 -28.86 27.10
CA ASP A 32 1.35 -28.27 27.52
C ASP A 32 0.64 -27.80 26.26
N ASP A 33 -0.09 -28.67 25.62
CA ASP A 33 -0.92 -28.37 24.42
C ASP A 33 -2.18 -27.60 24.87
N SER A 34 -1.97 -26.52 25.62
CA SER A 34 -3.01 -25.51 25.73
C SER A 34 -3.30 -25.02 24.32
N PRO A 35 -4.55 -25.10 23.85
CA PRO A 35 -4.87 -24.67 22.50
C PRO A 35 -4.40 -23.24 22.30
N ALA A 36 -3.60 -23.02 21.27
CA ALA A 36 -3.04 -21.71 20.96
C ALA A 36 -4.19 -20.69 20.85
N SER A 37 -4.10 -19.64 21.65
CA SER A 37 -5.12 -18.58 21.65
C SER A 37 -4.93 -17.67 20.45
N PRO A 38 -5.94 -17.45 19.59
CA PRO A 38 -5.83 -16.55 18.46
C PRO A 38 -5.62 -15.10 18.92
N PRO A 39 -5.03 -14.24 18.07
CA PRO A 39 -4.97 -12.81 18.30
C PRO A 39 -6.37 -12.20 18.33
N THR A 40 -6.48 -10.95 18.77
CA THR A 40 -7.75 -10.20 18.73
C THR A 40 -7.57 -8.88 17.98
N ILE A 41 -8.62 -8.44 17.27
CA ILE A 41 -8.65 -7.17 16.56
C ILE A 41 -9.99 -6.46 16.77
N LYS A 42 -9.96 -5.13 16.91
CA LYS A 42 -11.17 -4.29 16.94
C LYS A 42 -10.92 -2.91 16.34
N LEU A 43 -12.00 -2.29 15.90
CA LEU A 43 -12.02 -0.88 15.54
C LEU A 43 -12.41 -0.05 16.77
N LEU A 44 -11.59 0.95 17.09
CA LEU A 44 -11.85 1.83 18.23
C LEU A 44 -12.80 2.95 17.85
N ASN A 45 -13.79 3.19 18.69
CA ASN A 45 -14.69 4.34 18.56
C ASN A 45 -14.01 5.60 19.11
N GLN A 46 -13.24 6.28 18.25
CA GLN A 46 -12.57 7.54 18.55
C GLN A 46 -13.13 8.65 17.64
N SER A 47 -13.00 9.90 18.07
CA SER A 47 -13.45 11.04 17.28
C SER A 47 -12.83 11.04 15.87
N GLY A 48 -13.67 11.16 14.85
CA GLY A 48 -13.26 11.11 13.45
C GLY A 48 -12.85 9.74 12.94
N SER A 49 -13.08 8.65 13.71
CA SER A 49 -12.74 7.28 13.30
C SER A 49 -13.98 6.42 13.12
N ILE A 50 -13.98 5.62 12.06
CA ILE A 50 -15.07 4.69 11.74
C ILE A 50 -14.85 3.39 12.51
N SER A 51 -15.87 2.98 13.28
CA SER A 51 -15.88 1.73 14.07
C SER A 51 -17.15 0.89 13.89
N LYS A 52 -18.08 1.37 13.10
CA LYS A 52 -19.38 0.72 12.80
C LYS A 52 -19.84 1.12 11.40
N ASP A 53 -20.85 0.44 10.90
CA ASP A 53 -21.49 0.75 9.63
C ASP A 53 -21.90 2.23 9.57
N THR A 54 -21.59 2.90 8.45
CA THR A 54 -21.80 4.35 8.31
C THR A 54 -21.99 4.78 6.86
N LEU A 55 -22.53 5.98 6.68
CA LEU A 55 -22.60 6.70 5.40
C LEU A 55 -21.34 7.54 5.25
N VAL A 56 -20.75 7.53 4.05
CA VAL A 56 -19.56 8.33 3.71
C VAL A 56 -19.72 8.84 2.28
N GLY A 57 -19.46 10.14 2.08
CA GLY A 57 -19.48 10.75 0.75
C GLY A 57 -18.41 10.14 -0.17
N PHE A 58 -18.70 10.14 -1.46
CA PHE A 58 -17.73 9.72 -2.46
C PHE A 58 -16.46 10.60 -2.35
N GLY A 59 -15.29 9.95 -2.42
CA GLY A 59 -14.01 10.64 -2.33
C GLY A 59 -13.61 11.11 -0.93
N GLU A 60 -14.46 10.95 0.08
CA GLU A 60 -14.12 11.30 1.46
C GLU A 60 -13.11 10.33 2.08
N LEU A 61 -12.31 10.87 2.99
CA LEU A 61 -11.30 10.12 3.73
C LEU A 61 -11.94 9.37 4.90
N MET A 62 -11.85 8.06 4.87
CA MET A 62 -12.29 7.15 5.92
C MET A 62 -11.13 6.81 6.84
N LYS A 63 -11.17 7.25 8.09
CA LYS A 63 -10.16 6.93 9.09
C LYS A 63 -10.62 5.77 9.96
N PHE A 64 -9.75 4.77 10.14
CA PHE A 64 -9.96 3.62 11.02
C PHE A 64 -8.87 3.58 12.08
N THR A 65 -9.25 3.54 13.34
CA THR A 65 -8.32 3.30 14.45
C THR A 65 -8.41 1.83 14.83
N ILE A 66 -7.35 1.08 14.54
CA ILE A 66 -7.29 -0.37 14.68
C ILE A 66 -6.47 -0.71 15.92
N GLU A 67 -7.04 -1.45 16.85
CA GLU A 67 -6.33 -2.04 17.98
C GLU A 67 -6.25 -3.55 17.79
N ALA A 68 -5.06 -4.12 17.97
CA ALA A 68 -4.86 -5.56 17.94
C ALA A 68 -3.94 -6.01 19.07
N ASN A 69 -4.25 -7.18 19.64
CA ASN A 69 -3.51 -7.78 20.73
C ASN A 69 -3.19 -9.23 20.38
N LYS A 70 -2.00 -9.68 20.79
CA LYS A 70 -1.60 -11.06 20.64
C LYS A 70 -2.49 -11.99 21.46
N GLY A 71 -2.65 -13.21 20.96
CA GLY A 71 -3.08 -14.37 21.74
C GLY A 71 -1.86 -15.12 22.31
N GLY A 72 -1.58 -16.29 21.79
CA GLY A 72 -0.40 -17.08 22.15
C GLY A 72 0.91 -16.46 21.68
N ASP A 73 0.97 -16.03 20.42
CA ASP A 73 2.17 -15.56 19.73
C ASP A 73 2.08 -14.12 19.25
N ASN A 74 3.24 -13.54 18.88
CA ASN A 74 3.32 -12.19 18.35
C ASN A 74 2.55 -12.05 17.02
N LEU A 75 1.99 -10.86 16.84
CA LEU A 75 1.32 -10.45 15.62
C LEU A 75 2.31 -10.33 14.46
N THR A 76 1.96 -10.86 13.29
CA THR A 76 2.82 -10.88 12.12
C THR A 76 2.31 -10.06 10.95
N ASN A 77 0.99 -9.99 10.74
CA ASN A 77 0.41 -9.26 9.61
C ASN A 77 -0.89 -8.56 9.99
N LEU A 78 -0.99 -7.29 9.57
CA LEU A 78 -2.27 -6.57 9.47
C LEU A 78 -2.63 -6.45 8.00
N ILE A 79 -3.82 -6.94 7.63
CA ILE A 79 -4.34 -6.93 6.27
C ILE A 79 -5.66 -6.15 6.26
N ALA A 80 -5.82 -5.23 5.30
CA ALA A 80 -7.12 -4.62 5.03
C ALA A 80 -7.60 -5.03 3.64
N ILE A 81 -8.83 -5.50 3.59
CA ILE A 81 -9.50 -6.00 2.38
C ILE A 81 -10.72 -5.12 2.14
N ARG A 82 -10.83 -4.60 0.93
CA ARG A 82 -12.02 -3.91 0.44
C ARG A 82 -12.73 -4.79 -0.58
N ASN A 83 -14.03 -4.91 -0.46
CA ASN A 83 -14.91 -5.58 -1.40
C ASN A 83 -16.18 -4.75 -1.62
N GLY A 84 -16.89 -4.91 -2.73
CA GLY A 84 -18.14 -4.19 -3.01
C GLY A 84 -18.82 -4.72 -4.25
N ILE A 85 -20.09 -4.34 -4.43
CA ILE A 85 -20.85 -4.72 -5.63
C ILE A 85 -20.20 -4.03 -6.83
N GLY A 86 -19.70 -4.83 -7.79
CA GLY A 86 -18.97 -4.32 -8.97
C GLY A 86 -17.47 -4.04 -8.74
N LEU A 87 -16.96 -4.25 -7.52
CA LEU A 87 -15.51 -4.21 -7.24
C LEU A 87 -14.94 -5.63 -7.16
N ILE A 88 -13.78 -5.83 -7.77
CA ILE A 88 -12.93 -6.99 -7.47
C ILE A 88 -12.43 -6.83 -6.02
N GLN A 89 -12.43 -7.92 -5.25
CA GLN A 89 -11.85 -7.92 -3.92
C GLN A 89 -10.39 -7.41 -3.97
N GLN A 90 -10.10 -6.35 -3.25
CA GLN A 90 -8.79 -5.73 -3.21
C GLN A 90 -8.16 -5.84 -1.82
N ARG A 91 -6.91 -6.26 -1.77
CA ARG A 91 -6.08 -6.13 -0.57
C ARG A 91 -5.41 -4.76 -0.63
N VAL A 92 -5.97 -3.79 0.10
CA VAL A 92 -5.50 -2.39 0.10
C VAL A 92 -4.40 -2.11 1.12
N LEU A 93 -4.19 -3.04 2.06
CA LEU A 93 -3.10 -3.00 3.03
C LEU A 93 -2.62 -4.43 3.31
N ASP A 94 -1.30 -4.60 3.38
CA ASP A 94 -0.64 -5.81 3.93
C ASP A 94 0.67 -5.36 4.58
N THR A 95 0.68 -5.32 5.91
CA THR A 95 1.82 -4.81 6.68
C THR A 95 2.36 -5.93 7.54
N SER A 96 3.63 -6.28 7.36
CA SER A 96 4.34 -7.24 8.20
C SER A 96 4.85 -6.57 9.48
N MET A 97 4.86 -7.33 10.58
CA MET A 97 5.29 -6.86 11.90
C MET A 97 5.79 -8.04 12.76
N ASN A 98 6.31 -7.75 13.93
CA ASN A 98 6.61 -8.75 14.97
C ASN A 98 6.46 -8.09 16.35
N ILE A 99 5.22 -7.88 16.78
CA ILE A 99 4.90 -7.15 18.02
C ILE A 99 3.77 -7.83 18.78
N ALA A 100 3.67 -7.55 20.08
CA ALA A 100 2.65 -8.17 20.93
C ALA A 100 1.28 -7.48 20.79
N ASN A 101 1.28 -6.17 20.67
CA ASN A 101 0.05 -5.37 20.52
C ASN A 101 0.37 -4.04 19.84
N PHE A 102 -0.65 -3.42 19.25
CA PHE A 102 -0.55 -2.08 18.67
C PHE A 102 -1.91 -1.39 18.59
N THR A 103 -1.84 -0.06 18.47
CA THR A 103 -2.95 0.76 18.00
C THR A 103 -2.42 1.62 16.85
N VAL A 104 -3.11 1.63 15.72
CA VAL A 104 -2.69 2.36 14.51
C VAL A 104 -3.88 3.03 13.83
N ASN A 105 -3.66 4.23 13.30
CA ASN A 105 -4.59 4.89 12.41
C ASN A 105 -4.27 4.52 10.96
N LYS A 106 -5.29 4.14 10.20
CA LYS A 106 -5.23 3.93 8.75
C LYS A 106 -6.35 4.70 8.08
N SER A 107 -6.02 5.37 6.99
CA SER A 107 -6.98 6.14 6.22
C SER A 107 -7.07 5.60 4.80
N PHE A 108 -8.29 5.55 4.28
CA PHE A 108 -8.61 5.11 2.92
C PHE A 108 -9.68 6.02 2.35
N THR A 109 -9.77 6.09 1.04
CA THR A 109 -10.78 6.93 0.37
C THR A 109 -11.98 6.10 -0.03
N LYS A 110 -13.19 6.65 0.19
CA LYS A 110 -14.44 6.06 -0.28
C LYS A 110 -14.47 6.02 -1.81
N SER A 111 -14.61 4.81 -2.37
CA SER A 111 -14.72 4.63 -3.82
C SER A 111 -16.13 4.99 -4.35
N PRO A 112 -16.33 5.06 -5.67
CA PRO A 112 -17.62 5.44 -6.25
C PRO A 112 -18.74 4.40 -6.05
N VAL A 113 -18.44 3.18 -5.63
CA VAL A 113 -19.48 2.14 -5.46
C VAL A 113 -20.39 2.45 -4.27
N ASP A 114 -21.65 2.06 -4.37
CA ASP A 114 -22.66 2.38 -3.35
C ASP A 114 -22.35 1.71 -2.01
N ILE A 115 -21.87 0.47 -2.02
CA ILE A 115 -21.62 -0.30 -0.80
C ILE A 115 -20.21 -0.91 -0.86
N GLU A 116 -19.42 -0.66 0.17
CA GLU A 116 -18.11 -1.27 0.40
C GLU A 116 -18.13 -2.09 1.69
N TYR A 117 -17.58 -3.29 1.63
CA TYR A 117 -17.30 -4.15 2.78
C TYR A 117 -15.82 -4.06 3.11
N TRP A 118 -15.51 -3.52 4.26
CA TRP A 118 -14.14 -3.40 4.76
C TRP A 118 -13.88 -4.45 5.82
N THR A 119 -12.87 -5.29 5.61
CA THR A 119 -12.46 -6.33 6.57
C THR A 119 -11.00 -6.12 6.93
N PHE A 120 -10.75 -5.97 8.22
CA PHE A 120 -9.40 -5.91 8.78
C PHE A 120 -9.09 -7.24 9.44
N VAL A 121 -7.98 -7.86 9.04
CA VAL A 121 -7.54 -9.17 9.52
C VAL A 121 -6.20 -9.03 10.20
N ILE A 122 -6.08 -9.56 11.40
CA ILE A 122 -4.81 -9.72 12.11
C ILE A 122 -4.37 -11.18 12.10
N ARG A 123 -3.09 -11.44 11.91
CA ARG A 123 -2.50 -12.78 11.99
C ARG A 123 -1.35 -12.80 12.96
N ASP A 124 -1.15 -13.94 13.62
CA ASP A 124 0.01 -14.21 14.44
C ASP A 124 1.05 -15.10 13.71
N LYS A 125 2.11 -15.45 14.41
CA LYS A 125 3.20 -16.30 13.92
C LYS A 125 2.73 -17.72 13.59
N ASP A 126 1.76 -18.26 14.33
CA ASP A 126 1.18 -19.60 14.11
C ASP A 126 0.09 -19.60 13.07
N ARG A 127 -0.13 -18.45 12.37
CA ARG A 127 -1.15 -18.22 11.34
C ARG A 127 -2.58 -18.24 11.88
N LEU A 128 -2.77 -18.19 13.20
CA LEU A 128 -4.09 -17.93 13.75
C LEU A 128 -4.49 -16.49 13.42
N SER A 129 -5.77 -16.25 13.26
CA SER A 129 -6.26 -14.94 12.84
C SER A 129 -7.58 -14.58 13.49
N ASP A 130 -7.81 -13.29 13.60
CA ASP A 130 -9.09 -12.69 13.94
C ASP A 130 -9.38 -11.55 12.95
N SER A 131 -10.64 -11.16 12.82
CA SER A 131 -11.05 -10.13 11.88
C SER A 131 -12.22 -9.30 12.40
N VAL A 132 -12.26 -8.04 11.96
CA VAL A 132 -13.38 -7.14 12.17
C VAL A 132 -13.81 -6.53 10.85
N SER A 133 -15.12 -6.39 10.63
CA SER A 133 -15.66 -5.84 9.39
C SER A 133 -16.64 -4.71 9.66
N VAL A 134 -16.72 -3.77 8.71
CA VAL A 134 -17.72 -2.70 8.66
C VAL A 134 -18.23 -2.52 7.24
N VAL A 135 -19.46 -2.04 7.13
CA VAL A 135 -20.10 -1.69 5.85
C VAL A 135 -20.09 -0.17 5.70
N ILE A 136 -19.56 0.29 4.58
CA ILE A 136 -19.56 1.71 4.22
C ILE A 136 -20.52 1.89 3.06
N THR A 137 -21.61 2.60 3.31
CA THR A 137 -22.59 2.96 2.29
C THR A 137 -22.28 4.36 1.77
N ARG A 138 -22.42 4.57 0.48
CA ARG A 138 -22.23 5.88 -0.13
C ARG A 138 -23.34 6.86 0.35
N ASP A 139 -22.92 7.99 0.84
CA ASP A 139 -23.83 9.12 1.04
C ASP A 139 -24.08 9.80 -0.31
N THR A 140 -25.26 9.60 -0.86
CA THR A 140 -25.67 10.17 -2.15
C THR A 140 -26.13 11.63 -2.02
N THR A 141 -26.19 12.16 -0.81
CA THR A 141 -26.53 13.59 -0.56
C THR A 141 -25.29 14.47 -0.51
N ALA A 142 -24.09 13.86 -0.41
CA ALA A 142 -22.83 14.59 -0.47
C ALA A 142 -22.52 15.00 -1.90
N ASP A 143 -22.26 16.29 -2.12
CA ASP A 143 -21.80 16.82 -3.40
C ASP A 143 -20.37 16.37 -3.69
N PHE A 144 -20.00 16.31 -4.99
CA PHE A 144 -18.63 16.15 -5.40
C PHE A 144 -17.82 17.40 -5.05
N GLY A 145 -16.52 17.20 -4.73
CA GLY A 145 -15.62 18.30 -4.42
C GLY A 145 -15.20 19.10 -5.66
N PRO A 146 -14.78 20.35 -5.49
CA PRO A 146 -14.23 21.16 -6.57
C PRO A 146 -12.88 20.61 -7.02
N VAL A 147 -12.52 20.94 -8.26
CA VAL A 147 -11.20 20.66 -8.84
C VAL A 147 -10.51 21.97 -9.20
N ARG A 148 -9.19 21.97 -9.04
CA ARG A 148 -8.32 23.04 -9.53
C ARG A 148 -7.60 22.56 -10.78
N PHE A 149 -7.72 23.34 -11.85
CA PHE A 149 -6.97 23.12 -13.07
C PHE A 149 -5.70 23.98 -13.06
N ILE A 150 -4.55 23.35 -13.25
CA ILE A 150 -3.24 23.99 -13.37
C ILE A 150 -2.73 23.69 -14.78
N GLU A 151 -2.71 24.71 -15.60
CA GLU A 151 -2.39 24.64 -17.03
C GLU A 151 -0.90 24.85 -17.27
N SER A 152 -0.35 24.12 -18.23
CA SER A 152 0.99 24.34 -18.79
C SER A 152 2.10 24.35 -17.75
N VAL A 153 2.10 23.36 -16.84
CA VAL A 153 3.20 23.17 -15.89
C VAL A 153 4.41 22.71 -16.68
N GLU A 154 5.44 23.55 -16.77
CA GLU A 154 6.71 23.25 -17.41
C GLU A 154 7.76 22.95 -16.36
N MET A 155 8.38 21.76 -16.41
CA MET A 155 9.50 21.36 -15.58
C MET A 155 10.70 21.02 -16.44
N CYS A 156 11.91 21.21 -15.91
CA CYS A 156 13.13 20.81 -16.60
C CYS A 156 13.76 19.57 -15.98
N ALA A 157 14.48 18.81 -16.80
CA ALA A 157 15.30 17.70 -16.33
C ALA A 157 16.57 18.23 -15.59
N GLN A 158 17.25 17.35 -14.91
CA GLN A 158 18.31 17.62 -13.93
C GLN A 158 19.46 18.52 -14.42
N ASN A 159 19.74 18.57 -15.73
CA ASN A 159 20.89 19.30 -16.26
C ASN A 159 20.53 20.64 -16.94
N LEU A 160 19.26 21.04 -16.99
CA LEU A 160 18.84 22.30 -17.61
C LEU A 160 18.81 23.48 -16.62
N GLY A 161 18.43 23.26 -15.38
CA GLY A 161 18.45 24.24 -14.30
C GLY A 161 17.20 25.12 -14.17
N ALA A 162 16.59 25.54 -15.25
CA ALA A 162 15.37 26.36 -15.25
C ALA A 162 14.35 25.83 -16.26
N PRO A 163 13.04 25.87 -15.95
CA PRO A 163 12.37 26.57 -14.83
C PRO A 163 12.52 25.90 -13.46
N GLY A 164 12.90 24.64 -13.38
CA GLY A 164 13.10 23.85 -12.19
C GLY A 164 12.62 22.42 -12.38
N SER A 165 13.14 21.51 -11.54
CA SER A 165 12.84 20.07 -11.63
C SER A 165 11.87 19.59 -10.56
N PHE A 166 11.40 20.47 -9.68
CA PHE A 166 10.54 20.15 -8.55
C PHE A 166 9.23 20.93 -8.63
N PHE A 167 8.17 20.33 -8.11
CA PHE A 167 6.83 20.93 -8.18
C PHE A 167 6.07 20.68 -6.90
N SER A 168 5.36 21.73 -6.47
CA SER A 168 4.32 21.67 -5.46
C SER A 168 2.99 22.14 -6.06
N ILE A 169 1.91 21.46 -5.68
CA ILE A 169 0.56 21.86 -6.05
C ILE A 169 0.27 23.30 -5.59
N GLU A 170 0.85 23.74 -4.48
CA GLU A 170 0.61 25.07 -3.91
C GLU A 170 1.64 26.11 -4.37
N LEU A 171 2.91 25.73 -4.50
CA LEU A 171 4.01 26.67 -4.78
C LEU A 171 4.39 26.74 -6.27
N GLY A 172 3.93 25.80 -7.10
CA GLY A 172 4.31 25.68 -8.50
C GLY A 172 5.67 25.01 -8.72
N VAL A 173 6.37 25.37 -9.81
CA VAL A 173 7.67 24.80 -10.20
C VAL A 173 8.80 25.57 -9.58
N TYR A 174 9.85 24.89 -9.10
CA TYR A 174 11.04 25.47 -8.49
C TYR A 174 12.27 24.57 -8.65
N ASP A 175 13.44 25.15 -8.37
CA ASP A 175 14.73 24.47 -8.42
C ASP A 175 15.03 23.64 -7.16
N LEU A 176 16.16 22.95 -7.18
CA LEU A 176 16.61 22.10 -6.07
C LEU A 176 16.82 22.88 -4.76
N ASN A 177 17.31 24.12 -4.79
CA ASN A 177 17.57 24.88 -3.56
C ASN A 177 16.26 25.20 -2.84
N VAL A 178 15.25 25.65 -3.59
CA VAL A 178 13.90 25.90 -3.07
C VAL A 178 13.26 24.58 -2.58
N ALA A 179 13.47 23.48 -3.29
CA ALA A 179 12.96 22.17 -2.88
C ALA A 179 13.60 21.68 -1.55
N LEU A 180 14.87 21.93 -1.32
CA LEU A 180 15.54 21.61 -0.05
C LEU A 180 14.94 22.36 1.15
N GLU A 181 14.46 23.58 0.94
CA GLU A 181 13.79 24.38 1.97
C GLU A 181 12.31 24.01 2.15
N ASN A 182 11.69 23.37 1.13
CA ASN A 182 10.26 23.06 1.08
C ASN A 182 10.00 21.55 0.87
N GLN A 183 10.74 20.69 1.55
CA GLN A 183 10.63 19.22 1.40
C GLN A 183 9.24 18.68 1.74
N GLU A 184 8.53 19.33 2.68
CA GLU A 184 7.19 18.94 3.11
C GLU A 184 6.08 19.34 2.12
N GLU A 185 6.40 20.19 1.14
CA GLU A 185 5.48 20.69 0.12
C GLU A 185 5.80 20.13 -1.28
N THR A 186 6.94 19.42 -1.44
CA THR A 186 7.37 18.90 -2.75
C THR A 186 6.66 17.58 -3.05
N GLU A 187 5.66 17.60 -3.92
CA GLU A 187 4.91 16.40 -4.30
C GLU A 187 5.51 15.67 -5.49
N LEU A 188 6.08 16.39 -6.47
CA LEU A 188 6.58 15.85 -7.73
C LEU A 188 7.99 16.34 -8.02
N LEU A 189 8.72 15.52 -8.76
CA LEU A 189 9.98 15.91 -9.42
C LEU A 189 10.03 15.29 -10.83
N TYR A 190 10.74 15.97 -11.75
CA TYR A 190 10.95 15.50 -13.10
C TYR A 190 12.43 15.31 -13.40
N TYR A 191 12.76 14.23 -14.07
CA TYR A 191 14.10 13.93 -14.57
C TYR A 191 14.07 12.99 -15.76
N TYR A 192 15.21 12.90 -16.45
CA TYR A 192 15.47 11.89 -17.47
C TYR A 192 16.48 10.87 -16.95
N TYR A 193 16.20 9.58 -17.21
CA TYR A 193 17.11 8.49 -16.90
C TYR A 193 17.02 7.40 -17.99
N GLY A 194 18.15 6.93 -18.52
CA GLY A 194 18.24 6.16 -19.74
C GLY A 194 17.35 4.90 -19.85
N GLU A 195 17.05 4.21 -18.73
CA GLU A 195 16.17 3.04 -18.71
C GLU A 195 14.69 3.40 -18.55
N ASP A 196 14.42 4.49 -17.83
CA ASP A 196 13.07 4.94 -17.47
C ASP A 196 12.59 6.08 -18.38
N GLU A 197 13.50 6.63 -19.20
CA GLU A 197 13.31 7.80 -20.06
C GLU A 197 12.84 9.03 -19.28
N ASN A 198 11.79 9.70 -19.73
CA ASN A 198 11.20 10.85 -19.06
C ASN A 198 10.34 10.39 -17.89
N VAL A 199 10.66 10.87 -16.68
CA VAL A 199 10.05 10.39 -15.43
C VAL A 199 9.52 11.54 -14.61
N ILE A 200 8.24 11.47 -14.21
CA ILE A 200 7.73 12.20 -13.05
C ILE A 200 7.70 11.23 -11.87
N ALA A 201 8.34 11.62 -10.77
CA ALA A 201 8.43 10.80 -9.57
C ALA A 201 8.01 11.59 -8.32
N SER A 202 7.77 10.88 -7.23
CA SER A 202 7.69 11.50 -5.92
C SER A 202 9.08 11.59 -5.27
N PRO A 203 9.36 12.54 -4.37
CA PRO A 203 10.61 12.58 -3.61
C PRO A 203 10.89 11.28 -2.83
N GLY A 204 9.83 10.60 -2.37
CA GLY A 204 9.91 9.31 -1.69
C GLY A 204 10.17 8.11 -2.61
N ALA A 205 10.31 8.32 -3.93
CA ALA A 205 10.71 7.27 -4.87
C ALA A 205 12.19 6.91 -4.69
N ASN A 206 12.58 5.75 -5.22
CA ASN A 206 13.99 5.42 -5.40
C ASN A 206 14.49 6.07 -6.70
N VAL A 207 14.89 7.35 -6.61
CA VAL A 207 15.55 8.07 -7.70
C VAL A 207 17.01 7.63 -7.73
N GLU A 208 17.54 7.41 -8.91
CA GLU A 208 18.90 6.93 -9.12
C GLU A 208 19.93 7.93 -8.60
N SER A 209 20.99 7.43 -7.95
CA SER A 209 22.05 8.28 -7.39
C SER A 209 22.75 9.09 -8.49
N GLY A 210 23.03 10.36 -8.22
CA GLY A 210 23.70 11.27 -9.15
C GLY A 210 22.76 11.91 -10.19
N VAL A 211 21.45 11.66 -10.14
CA VAL A 211 20.48 12.41 -10.99
C VAL A 211 20.41 13.86 -10.57
N PHE A 212 20.34 14.15 -9.28
CA PHE A 212 20.39 15.51 -8.74
C PHE A 212 21.65 15.71 -7.90
N GLU A 213 22.13 16.96 -7.82
CA GLU A 213 23.21 17.34 -6.92
C GLU A 213 22.73 17.18 -5.47
N GLY A 214 23.44 16.35 -4.68
CA GLY A 214 22.94 15.88 -3.40
C GLY A 214 21.91 14.77 -3.58
N ASP A 215 22.09 13.66 -2.88
CA ASP A 215 21.17 12.52 -2.99
C ASP A 215 19.83 12.84 -2.32
N LEU A 216 18.72 12.66 -3.03
CA LEU A 216 17.36 12.76 -2.43
C LEU A 216 17.19 11.82 -1.23
N GLN A 217 18.04 10.79 -1.11
CA GLN A 217 18.03 9.88 0.05
C GLN A 217 18.40 10.60 1.36
N ASP A 218 19.12 11.70 1.27
CA ASP A 218 19.57 12.52 2.42
C ASP A 218 18.51 13.54 2.89
N TRP A 219 17.41 13.67 2.15
CA TRP A 219 16.31 14.54 2.56
C TRP A 219 15.67 14.03 3.85
N THR A 220 15.39 14.93 4.78
CA THR A 220 14.74 14.60 6.05
C THR A 220 13.25 14.26 5.87
N THR A 221 12.58 14.89 4.92
CA THR A 221 11.20 14.61 4.54
C THR A 221 11.13 14.31 3.05
N ARG A 222 10.48 13.21 2.69
CA ARG A 222 10.24 12.82 1.31
C ARG A 222 8.81 12.38 1.14
N LEU A 223 8.00 13.25 0.56
CA LEU A 223 6.59 12.96 0.29
C LEU A 223 6.46 11.79 -0.69
N THR A 224 5.40 11.02 -0.53
CA THR A 224 5.10 9.87 -1.38
C THR A 224 3.83 10.13 -2.16
N THR A 225 3.97 10.65 -3.38
CA THR A 225 2.92 10.65 -4.39
C THR A 225 2.97 9.34 -5.17
N ARG A 226 1.82 8.78 -5.49
CA ARG A 226 1.71 7.53 -6.27
C ARG A 226 0.92 7.75 -7.53
N PHE A 227 1.41 7.19 -8.62
CA PHE A 227 0.90 7.36 -9.98
C PHE A 227 0.35 6.05 -10.53
N TYR A 228 -0.70 6.14 -11.32
CA TYR A 228 -1.26 5.04 -12.08
C TYR A 228 -1.60 5.50 -13.50
N GLU A 229 -1.04 4.82 -14.52
CA GLU A 229 -1.29 5.17 -15.93
C GLU A 229 -2.75 4.83 -16.27
N ILE A 230 -3.47 5.80 -16.84
CA ILE A 230 -4.87 5.67 -17.24
C ILE A 230 -5.01 6.01 -18.72
N ASN A 231 -6.09 5.54 -19.33
CA ASN A 231 -6.43 5.88 -20.69
C ASN A 231 -7.60 6.88 -20.69
N LEU A 232 -7.27 8.17 -20.60
CA LEU A 232 -8.25 9.26 -20.64
C LEU A 232 -7.99 10.12 -21.88
N THR A 233 -9.04 10.38 -22.65
CA THR A 233 -8.92 11.26 -23.83
C THR A 233 -8.65 12.71 -23.43
N ALA A 234 -8.16 13.54 -24.37
CA ALA A 234 -8.00 14.96 -24.08
C ALA A 234 -9.36 15.63 -23.78
N GLU A 235 -10.39 15.27 -24.55
CA GLU A 235 -11.74 15.81 -24.37
C GLU A 235 -12.27 15.50 -22.96
N ASP A 236 -12.17 14.24 -22.49
CA ASP A 236 -12.60 13.84 -21.15
C ASP A 236 -11.77 14.51 -20.04
N PHE A 237 -10.46 14.69 -20.26
CA PHE A 237 -9.58 15.35 -19.30
C PHE A 237 -9.97 16.83 -19.10
N TYR A 238 -10.22 17.56 -20.19
CA TYR A 238 -10.61 18.98 -20.10
C TYR A 238 -12.10 19.19 -19.73
N ALA A 239 -12.92 18.14 -19.78
CA ALA A 239 -14.32 18.17 -19.36
C ALA A 239 -14.51 17.86 -17.86
N ILE A 240 -13.44 17.71 -17.08
CA ILE A 240 -13.54 17.42 -15.65
C ILE A 240 -14.05 18.65 -14.89
N GLU A 241 -15.25 18.57 -14.34
CA GLU A 241 -15.90 19.65 -13.57
C GLU A 241 -15.82 19.46 -12.05
N ASN A 242 -15.60 18.24 -11.59
CA ASN A 242 -15.55 17.88 -10.17
C ASN A 242 -14.62 16.67 -9.92
N ASP A 243 -14.35 16.37 -8.66
CA ASP A 243 -13.36 15.37 -8.27
C ASP A 243 -13.80 13.90 -8.48
N SER A 244 -15.00 13.65 -9.01
CA SER A 244 -15.52 12.29 -9.19
C SER A 244 -14.61 11.40 -10.05
N ILE A 245 -14.14 11.94 -11.17
CA ILE A 245 -13.25 11.22 -12.10
C ILE A 245 -11.85 11.05 -11.47
N LEU A 246 -11.33 12.08 -10.77
CA LEU A 246 -10.01 12.02 -10.13
C LEU A 246 -9.93 10.84 -9.16
N VAL A 247 -10.97 10.66 -8.34
CA VAL A 247 -11.05 9.55 -7.37
C VAL A 247 -11.34 8.22 -8.06
N ALA A 248 -12.26 8.20 -9.05
CA ALA A 248 -12.70 6.97 -9.72
C ALA A 248 -11.58 6.29 -10.54
N THR A 249 -10.67 7.08 -11.10
CA THR A 249 -9.59 6.57 -11.96
C THR A 249 -8.35 6.09 -11.21
N TYR A 250 -8.24 6.35 -9.90
CA TYR A 250 -7.09 5.91 -9.11
C TYR A 250 -7.39 4.59 -8.38
N PRO A 251 -6.74 3.46 -8.74
CA PRO A 251 -6.91 2.18 -8.06
C PRO A 251 -6.10 2.16 -6.77
N GLU A 252 -6.77 2.10 -5.63
CA GLU A 252 -6.12 2.01 -4.33
C GLU A 252 -5.19 0.79 -4.24
N GLY A 253 -3.97 1.04 -3.76
CA GLY A 253 -2.95 0.00 -3.57
C GLY A 253 -2.09 -0.30 -4.80
N GLU A 254 -2.45 0.14 -6.00
CA GLU A 254 -1.72 -0.19 -7.23
C GLU A 254 -0.75 0.90 -7.71
N GLY A 255 -0.89 2.13 -7.20
CA GLY A 255 -0.08 3.27 -7.60
C GLY A 255 1.43 3.07 -7.31
N LYS A 256 2.26 3.49 -8.26
CA LYS A 256 3.72 3.44 -8.21
C LYS A 256 4.28 4.83 -7.90
N ARG A 257 5.48 4.92 -7.33
CA ARG A 257 6.12 6.20 -6.99
C ARG A 257 6.77 6.92 -8.18
N LYS A 258 6.76 6.30 -9.37
CA LYS A 258 7.30 6.84 -10.62
C LYS A 258 6.29 6.62 -11.74
N ALA A 259 6.02 7.67 -12.52
CA ALA A 259 5.40 7.62 -13.84
C ALA A 259 6.53 7.69 -14.86
N LYS A 260 6.70 6.65 -15.67
CA LYS A 260 7.85 6.45 -16.55
C LYS A 260 7.47 6.51 -18.02
N ASN A 261 8.48 6.67 -18.89
CA ASN A 261 8.31 6.67 -20.34
C ASN A 261 7.25 7.70 -20.78
N LEU A 262 7.33 8.89 -20.20
CA LEU A 262 6.38 9.96 -20.47
C LEU A 262 6.54 10.48 -21.89
N ILE A 263 5.44 10.48 -22.63
CA ILE A 263 5.33 11.01 -23.98
C ILE A 263 4.05 11.83 -24.12
N PRO A 264 3.95 12.75 -25.08
CA PRO A 264 2.75 13.53 -25.31
C PRO A 264 1.49 12.66 -25.42
N GLY A 265 0.43 13.07 -24.74
CA GLY A 265 -0.87 12.39 -24.71
C GLY A 265 -1.03 11.38 -23.58
N LYS A 266 0.02 10.90 -22.94
CA LYS A 266 -0.10 10.03 -21.76
C LYS A 266 -0.79 10.75 -20.60
N THR A 267 -1.61 10.00 -19.88
CA THR A 267 -2.39 10.49 -18.74
C THR A 267 -2.18 9.57 -17.54
N PHE A 268 -1.96 10.17 -16.39
CA PHE A 268 -1.77 9.45 -15.13
C PHE A 268 -2.69 10.01 -14.07
N SER A 269 -3.44 9.14 -13.39
CA SER A 269 -4.03 9.50 -12.11
C SER A 269 -2.98 9.40 -11.00
N PHE A 270 -3.09 10.27 -9.98
CA PHE A 270 -2.19 10.24 -8.85
C PHE A 270 -2.90 10.48 -7.52
N LYS A 271 -2.26 10.04 -6.46
CA LYS A 271 -2.66 10.32 -5.09
C LYS A 271 -1.45 10.79 -4.30
N THR A 272 -1.56 11.99 -3.71
CA THR A 272 -0.52 12.55 -2.85
C THR A 272 -0.48 11.87 -1.48
N GLN A 273 0.54 12.15 -0.67
CA GLN A 273 0.68 11.59 0.67
C GLN A 273 -0.44 12.03 1.62
N ASP A 274 -0.93 13.26 1.48
CA ASP A 274 -2.06 13.82 2.22
C ASP A 274 -3.43 13.42 1.64
N SER A 275 -3.44 12.48 0.69
CA SER A 275 -4.64 11.89 0.10
C SER A 275 -5.45 12.80 -0.83
N LYS A 276 -4.84 13.81 -1.44
CA LYS A 276 -5.42 14.53 -2.58
C LYS A 276 -5.30 13.67 -3.84
N PHE A 277 -6.37 13.61 -4.62
CA PHE A 277 -6.38 12.96 -5.94
C PHE A 277 -6.19 13.98 -7.04
N GLY A 278 -5.50 13.55 -8.08
CA GLY A 278 -5.35 14.35 -9.29
C GLY A 278 -5.12 13.48 -10.51
N ILE A 279 -5.17 14.13 -11.66
CA ILE A 279 -4.79 13.56 -12.96
C ILE A 279 -3.87 14.56 -13.62
N PHE A 280 -2.77 14.11 -14.20
CA PHE A 280 -1.99 14.94 -15.10
C PHE A 280 -1.98 14.34 -16.52
N ARG A 281 -1.92 15.22 -17.52
CA ARG A 281 -1.81 14.88 -18.93
C ARG A 281 -0.55 15.49 -19.51
N VAL A 282 0.32 14.67 -20.11
CA VAL A 282 1.53 15.14 -20.78
C VAL A 282 1.15 15.84 -22.08
N ILE A 283 1.61 17.07 -22.25
CA ILE A 283 1.38 17.90 -23.44
C ILE A 283 2.58 17.82 -24.37
N GLU A 284 3.80 18.02 -23.84
CA GLU A 284 5.03 18.05 -24.62
C GLU A 284 6.19 17.47 -23.81
N VAL A 285 7.14 16.87 -24.50
CA VAL A 285 8.42 16.42 -23.97
C VAL A 285 9.49 16.77 -24.99
N VAL A 286 10.52 17.49 -24.55
CA VAL A 286 11.62 17.96 -25.41
C VAL A 286 12.96 17.59 -24.78
N GLY A 287 13.87 16.98 -25.56
CA GLY A 287 15.21 16.64 -25.09
C GLY A 287 15.24 15.43 -24.17
N GLN A 288 16.33 15.36 -23.38
CA GLN A 288 16.66 14.30 -22.43
C GLN A 288 17.04 14.91 -21.08
N ASP A 289 18.27 14.68 -20.59
CA ASP A 289 18.77 15.14 -19.30
C ASP A 289 18.91 16.66 -19.15
N ALA A 290 18.93 17.39 -20.27
CA ALA A 290 18.80 18.84 -20.37
C ALA A 290 17.50 19.25 -21.09
N GLY A 291 16.46 18.44 -21.00
CA GLY A 291 15.17 18.64 -21.63
C GLY A 291 14.11 19.22 -20.71
N THR A 292 12.90 19.33 -21.25
CA THR A 292 11.72 19.79 -20.52
C THR A 292 10.52 18.87 -20.73
N ILE A 293 9.60 18.90 -19.79
CA ILE A 293 8.25 18.34 -19.92
C ILE A 293 7.22 19.41 -19.62
N THR A 294 6.17 19.46 -20.42
CA THR A 294 4.98 20.28 -20.17
C THR A 294 3.78 19.36 -19.98
N PHE A 295 3.00 19.62 -18.95
CA PHE A 295 1.79 18.85 -18.65
C PHE A 295 0.74 19.73 -17.96
N ASP A 296 -0.52 19.33 -18.11
CA ASP A 296 -1.65 19.93 -17.42
C ASP A 296 -2.06 19.06 -16.23
N ILE A 297 -2.56 19.67 -15.15
CA ILE A 297 -3.01 19.00 -13.94
C ILE A 297 -4.46 19.37 -13.62
N GLN A 298 -5.27 18.35 -13.31
CA GLN A 298 -6.53 18.47 -12.58
C GLN A 298 -6.33 17.89 -11.18
N VAL A 299 -6.56 18.64 -10.12
CA VAL A 299 -6.35 18.19 -8.74
C VAL A 299 -7.52 18.59 -7.84
N GLN A 300 -7.83 17.77 -6.84
CA GLN A 300 -8.82 18.11 -5.82
C GLN A 300 -8.47 19.43 -5.14
N ASP A 301 -9.42 20.35 -5.13
CA ASP A 301 -9.32 21.62 -4.40
C ASP A 301 -10.01 21.49 -3.04
N LYS A 302 -9.45 20.61 -2.20
CA LYS A 302 -9.91 20.45 -0.81
C LYS A 302 -9.00 21.29 0.07
N SER A 303 -9.53 22.37 0.63
CA SER A 303 -8.98 22.94 1.87
C SER A 303 -9.14 21.89 2.97
N LEU A 304 -8.04 21.38 3.47
CA LEU A 304 -8.02 20.49 4.64
C LEU A 304 -8.51 21.19 5.90
#